data_f768c746a818b260764e4583db41492b
#
_entry.id   f768c746a818b260764e4583db41492b
#
_cell.length_a   1.000
_cell.length_b   1.000
_cell.length_c   1.000
_cell.angle_alpha   90.00
_cell.angle_beta   90.00
_cell.angle_gamma   90.00
#
_symmetry.space_group_name_H-M   'P 1'
#
loop_
_entity.id
_entity.type
_entity.pdbx_description
1 polymer ?
#
loop_
_entity_poly.entity_id
_entity_poly.type
_entity_poly.pdbx_seq_one_letter_code
_entity_poly.pdbx_strand_id
1 'polypeptide(L)'
;MNTRTITHGSFTLERRYKATPARVYKALSDEASKQKWFTPPETWGKDEHHLDFRVGGIETSVGGPIGGPVHKFRAIYQDIVPNERIIYSYDMHLDDTRISVSLASFEIRPDGDHTILTMNEHGAYLDGFAADGNDLRREGTGELLNKLGLYLEREGMN
;
A
#
# COMPACT_ATOMS: atom_id res chain seq x y z
N MET A 1 -2.26 30.71 15.92
CA MET A 1 -3.11 29.60 16.36
C MET A 1 -3.25 28.61 15.22
N ASN A 2 -2.91 27.35 15.46
CA ASN A 2 -2.99 26.32 14.41
C ASN A 2 -4.43 25.85 14.26
N THR A 3 -4.97 26.01 13.05
CA THR A 3 -6.31 25.50 12.74
C THR A 3 -6.22 24.03 12.39
N ARG A 4 -6.98 23.20 13.06
CA ARG A 4 -7.10 21.78 12.73
C ARG A 4 -8.00 21.62 11.52
N THR A 5 -7.55 20.89 10.53
CA THR A 5 -8.30 20.66 9.29
C THR A 5 -8.28 19.20 8.90
N ILE A 6 -9.28 18.80 8.12
CA ILE A 6 -9.32 17.47 7.50
C ILE A 6 -9.65 17.68 6.02
N THR A 7 -8.86 17.10 5.15
CA THR A 7 -9.15 17.10 3.72
C THR A 7 -9.36 15.66 3.28
N HIS A 8 -10.50 15.39 2.64
CA HIS A 8 -10.85 14.06 2.16
C HIS A 8 -10.40 13.89 0.73
N GLY A 9 -9.86 12.72 0.40
CA GLY A 9 -9.50 12.39 -0.96
C GLY A 9 -9.73 10.92 -1.22
N SER A 10 -9.88 10.58 -2.50
CA SER A 10 -10.02 9.20 -2.92
C SER A 10 -9.38 9.00 -4.27
N PHE A 11 -9.00 7.75 -4.56
CA PHE A 11 -8.52 7.36 -5.88
C PHE A 11 -8.78 5.88 -6.12
N THR A 12 -8.79 5.52 -7.40
CA THR A 12 -8.88 4.14 -7.87
C THR A 12 -7.72 3.90 -8.82
N LEU A 13 -7.00 2.81 -8.60
CA LEU A 13 -5.93 2.35 -9.48
C LEU A 13 -6.27 0.94 -9.95
N GLU A 14 -6.03 0.67 -11.23
CA GLU A 14 -6.25 -0.65 -11.81
C GLU A 14 -5.00 -1.10 -12.54
N ARG A 15 -4.65 -2.38 -12.38
CA ARG A 15 -3.51 -3.00 -13.07
C ARG A 15 -3.91 -4.36 -13.59
N ARG A 16 -3.40 -4.72 -14.76
CA ARG A 16 -3.59 -6.02 -15.37
C ARG A 16 -2.25 -6.75 -15.39
N TYR A 17 -2.16 -7.87 -14.67
CA TYR A 17 -0.92 -8.62 -14.55
C TYR A 17 -1.04 -9.99 -15.22
N LYS A 18 0.02 -10.43 -15.89
CA LYS A 18 0.08 -11.79 -16.46
C LYS A 18 0.47 -12.78 -15.35
N ALA A 19 -0.47 -13.03 -14.46
CA ALA A 19 -0.32 -13.91 -13.31
C ALA A 19 -1.69 -14.40 -12.88
N THR A 20 -1.75 -15.52 -12.19
CA THR A 20 -3.01 -16.04 -11.64
C THR A 20 -3.46 -15.19 -10.44
N PRO A 21 -4.76 -15.17 -10.13
CA PRO A 21 -5.24 -14.53 -8.91
C PRO A 21 -4.51 -15.00 -7.64
N ALA A 22 -4.21 -16.29 -7.55
CA ALA A 22 -3.47 -16.84 -6.41
C ALA A 22 -2.07 -16.28 -6.28
N ARG A 23 -1.37 -16.07 -7.40
CA ARG A 23 -0.03 -15.47 -7.37
C ARG A 23 -0.07 -14.00 -6.97
N VAL A 24 -1.06 -13.26 -7.47
CA VAL A 24 -1.25 -11.85 -7.08
C VAL A 24 -1.57 -11.77 -5.58
N TYR A 25 -2.49 -12.61 -5.13
CA TYR A 25 -2.85 -12.67 -3.71
C TYR A 25 -1.64 -13.02 -2.83
N LYS A 26 -0.84 -13.99 -3.23
CA LYS A 26 0.37 -14.37 -2.48
C LYS A 26 1.35 -13.20 -2.38
N ALA A 27 1.54 -12.46 -3.47
CA ALA A 27 2.42 -11.29 -3.47
C ALA A 27 1.96 -10.21 -2.48
N LEU A 28 0.66 -10.11 -2.23
CA LEU A 28 0.06 -9.15 -1.31
C LEU A 28 0.01 -9.66 0.13
N SER A 29 -0.02 -10.96 0.34
CA SER A 29 -0.33 -11.57 1.63
C SER A 29 0.85 -12.27 2.33
N ASP A 30 1.84 -12.67 1.58
CA ASP A 30 3.03 -13.36 2.13
C ASP A 30 4.12 -12.33 2.43
N GLU A 31 4.58 -12.30 3.68
CA GLU A 31 5.56 -11.31 4.13
C GLU A 31 6.82 -11.30 3.27
N ALA A 32 7.42 -12.46 3.05
CA ALA A 32 8.65 -12.56 2.26
C ALA A 32 8.45 -12.10 0.81
N SER A 33 7.30 -12.45 0.21
CA SER A 33 6.96 -12.02 -1.14
C SER A 33 6.73 -10.52 -1.22
N LYS A 34 5.96 -9.98 -0.28
CA LYS A 34 5.64 -8.55 -0.26
C LYS A 34 6.88 -7.69 -0.07
N GLN A 35 7.83 -8.13 0.75
CA GLN A 35 9.08 -7.40 0.98
C GLN A 35 9.96 -7.27 -0.27
N LYS A 36 9.73 -8.09 -1.29
CA LYS A 36 10.51 -8.03 -2.53
C LYS A 36 10.07 -6.93 -3.48
N TRP A 37 8.84 -6.47 -3.38
CA TRP A 37 8.32 -5.40 -4.26
C TRP A 37 7.82 -4.18 -3.48
N PHE A 38 7.36 -4.35 -2.24
CA PHE A 38 6.88 -3.25 -1.39
C PHE A 38 8.10 -2.58 -0.75
N THR A 39 8.82 -1.82 -1.57
CA THR A 39 10.12 -1.24 -1.21
C THR A 39 10.08 0.27 -1.33
N PRO A 40 10.84 0.98 -0.47
CA PRO A 40 10.92 2.43 -0.56
C PRO A 40 11.75 2.86 -1.78
N PRO A 41 11.74 4.17 -2.12
CA PRO A 41 12.66 4.71 -3.12
C PRO A 41 14.12 4.40 -2.77
N GLU A 42 14.97 4.26 -3.79
CA GLU A 42 16.39 3.91 -3.61
C GLU A 42 17.17 4.91 -2.75
N THR A 43 16.71 6.18 -2.73
CA THR A 43 17.33 7.23 -1.92
C THR A 43 17.05 7.09 -0.44
N TRP A 44 16.12 6.21 -0.06
CA TRP A 44 15.82 5.94 1.34
C TRP A 44 16.77 4.88 1.88
N GLY A 45 17.01 4.91 3.18
CA GLY A 45 17.72 3.84 3.84
C GLY A 45 16.89 2.57 3.94
N LYS A 46 17.41 1.58 4.63
CA LYS A 46 16.73 0.31 4.85
C LYS A 46 15.47 0.55 5.68
N ASP A 47 14.33 0.02 5.24
CA ASP A 47 13.10 0.08 6.01
C ASP A 47 12.90 -1.18 6.85
N GLU A 48 12.03 -1.06 7.86
CA GLU A 48 11.60 -2.19 8.67
C GLU A 48 10.15 -2.50 8.29
N HIS A 49 9.89 -3.74 7.90
CA HIS A 49 8.56 -4.18 7.47
C HIS A 49 8.16 -5.46 8.19
N HIS A 50 6.97 -5.46 8.78
CA HIS A 50 6.38 -6.60 9.46
C HIS A 50 4.95 -6.77 8.99
N LEU A 51 4.55 -8.02 8.73
CA LEU A 51 3.21 -8.34 8.22
C LEU A 51 2.64 -9.53 8.98
N ASP A 52 1.53 -9.30 9.66
CA ASP A 52 0.70 -10.36 10.26
C ASP A 52 -0.61 -10.40 9.47
N PHE A 53 -0.65 -11.22 8.42
CA PHE A 53 -1.75 -11.22 7.45
C PHE A 53 -2.90 -12.12 7.92
N ARG A 54 -3.80 -11.51 8.67
CA ARG A 54 -5.07 -12.10 9.12
C ARG A 54 -6.02 -10.96 9.50
N VAL A 55 -7.30 -11.24 9.57
CA VAL A 55 -8.27 -10.23 10.04
C VAL A 55 -7.90 -9.84 11.47
N GLY A 56 -7.74 -8.55 11.72
CA GLY A 56 -7.25 -8.01 12.97
C GLY A 56 -5.73 -7.98 13.08
N GLY A 57 -5.02 -8.57 12.14
CA GLY A 57 -3.55 -8.51 12.11
C GLY A 57 -3.03 -7.15 11.70
N ILE A 58 -1.79 -6.86 12.03
CA ILE A 58 -1.17 -5.55 11.84
C ILE A 58 0.00 -5.66 10.88
N GLU A 59 0.08 -4.71 9.98
CA GLU A 59 1.25 -4.51 9.12
C GLU A 59 1.90 -3.18 9.48
N THR A 60 3.23 -3.16 9.59
CA THR A 60 3.99 -1.94 9.84
C THR A 60 5.12 -1.80 8.83
N SER A 61 5.41 -0.57 8.44
CA SER A 61 6.56 -0.24 7.63
C SER A 61 7.13 1.08 8.13
N VAL A 62 8.42 1.09 8.46
CA VAL A 62 9.11 2.25 9.02
C VAL A 62 10.36 2.52 8.20
N GLY A 63 10.47 3.71 7.64
CA GLY A 63 11.64 4.10 6.84
C GLY A 63 11.55 5.55 6.43
N GLY A 64 12.56 6.02 5.72
CA GLY A 64 12.60 7.39 5.22
C GLY A 64 13.91 7.73 4.57
N PRO A 65 13.99 8.91 3.92
CA PRO A 65 15.24 9.36 3.33
C PRO A 65 16.30 9.53 4.42
N ILE A 66 17.55 9.24 4.06
CA ILE A 66 18.68 9.37 4.98
C ILE A 66 18.79 10.84 5.40
N GLY A 67 18.73 11.08 6.73
CA GLY A 67 18.75 12.43 7.28
C GLY A 67 17.44 13.20 7.15
N GLY A 68 16.40 12.56 6.62
CA GLY A 68 15.07 13.16 6.49
C GLY A 68 14.07 12.60 7.49
N PRO A 69 12.78 12.95 7.33
CA PRO A 69 11.75 12.47 8.26
C PRO A 69 11.53 10.97 8.16
N VAL A 70 11.13 10.36 9.28
CA VAL A 70 10.80 8.95 9.34
C VAL A 70 9.33 8.77 8.98
N HIS A 71 9.07 7.97 7.95
CA HIS A 71 7.71 7.61 7.52
C HIS A 71 7.29 6.33 8.24
N LYS A 72 6.15 6.37 8.91
CA LYS A 72 5.61 5.22 9.63
C LYS A 72 4.23 4.88 9.10
N PHE A 73 4.11 3.67 8.55
CA PHE A 73 2.87 3.10 8.04
C PHE A 73 2.41 2.04 9.03
N ARG A 74 1.13 2.07 9.40
CA ARG A 74 0.54 1.05 10.26
C ARG A 74 -0.87 0.73 9.77
N ALA A 75 -1.07 -0.53 9.38
CA ALA A 75 -2.34 -1.01 8.86
C ALA A 75 -2.93 -2.09 9.75
N ILE A 76 -4.26 -2.16 9.74
CA ILE A 76 -5.02 -3.23 10.38
C ILE A 76 -5.89 -3.86 9.29
N TYR A 77 -5.79 -5.18 9.10
CA TYR A 77 -6.60 -5.89 8.13
C TYR A 77 -8.01 -6.08 8.67
N GLN A 78 -9.01 -5.65 7.89
CA GLN A 78 -10.41 -5.65 8.29
C GLN A 78 -11.20 -6.80 7.67
N ASP A 79 -10.87 -7.19 6.44
CA ASP A 79 -11.58 -8.23 5.71
C ASP A 79 -10.62 -8.90 4.73
N ILE A 80 -10.63 -10.22 4.69
CA ILE A 80 -9.78 -11.00 3.80
C ILE A 80 -10.60 -12.14 3.21
N VAL A 81 -10.71 -12.16 1.88
CA VAL A 81 -11.27 -13.29 1.14
C VAL A 81 -10.16 -13.79 0.22
N PRO A 82 -9.59 -14.97 0.48
CA PRO A 82 -8.44 -15.46 -0.29
C PRO A 82 -8.68 -15.39 -1.80
N ASN A 83 -7.70 -14.87 -2.52
CA ASN A 83 -7.66 -14.71 -3.97
C ASN A 83 -8.71 -13.75 -4.54
N GLU A 84 -9.50 -13.07 -3.71
CA GLU A 84 -10.60 -12.22 -4.17
C GLU A 84 -10.59 -10.80 -3.61
N ARG A 85 -10.37 -10.64 -2.29
CA ARG A 85 -10.57 -9.31 -1.68
C ARG A 85 -9.74 -9.12 -0.42
N ILE A 86 -9.18 -7.93 -0.27
CA ILE A 86 -8.46 -7.50 0.94
C ILE A 86 -8.90 -6.08 1.27
N ILE A 87 -9.33 -5.84 2.51
CA ILE A 87 -9.65 -4.50 3.01
C ILE A 87 -8.85 -4.23 4.25
N TYR A 88 -8.19 -3.07 4.29
CA TYR A 88 -7.43 -2.63 5.46
C TYR A 88 -7.59 -1.14 5.70
N SER A 89 -7.49 -0.74 6.96
CA SER A 89 -7.39 0.66 7.36
C SER A 89 -5.95 0.93 7.77
N TYR A 90 -5.44 2.14 7.49
CA TYR A 90 -4.08 2.46 7.90
C TYR A 90 -3.91 3.92 8.22
N ASP A 91 -2.90 4.23 9.03
CA ASP A 91 -2.48 5.59 9.27
C ASP A 91 -1.01 5.77 8.87
N MET A 92 -0.65 7.02 8.62
CA MET A 92 0.71 7.42 8.31
C MET A 92 1.16 8.49 9.28
N HIS A 93 2.40 8.37 9.73
CA HIS A 93 3.08 9.40 10.52
C HIS A 93 4.34 9.85 9.79
N LEU A 94 4.66 11.13 9.93
CA LEU A 94 5.99 11.66 9.63
C LEU A 94 6.60 12.01 10.97
N ASP A 95 7.66 11.30 11.35
CA ASP A 95 8.20 11.35 12.71
C ASP A 95 7.08 11.03 13.71
N ASP A 96 6.76 11.92 14.62
CA ASP A 96 5.69 11.72 15.61
C ASP A 96 4.36 12.37 15.22
N THR A 97 4.26 12.93 14.01
CA THR A 97 3.06 13.63 13.55
C THR A 97 2.22 12.73 12.67
N ARG A 98 0.98 12.47 13.09
CA ARG A 98 0.02 11.72 12.26
C ARG A 98 -0.46 12.61 11.12
N ILE A 99 -0.28 12.17 9.88
CA ILE A 99 -0.59 12.98 8.69
C ILE A 99 -1.83 12.51 7.94
N SER A 100 -2.24 11.25 8.13
CA SER A 100 -3.42 10.72 7.42
C SER A 100 -3.97 9.48 8.08
N VAL A 101 -5.26 9.23 7.81
CA VAL A 101 -5.96 7.99 8.15
C VAL A 101 -6.72 7.57 6.89
N SER A 102 -6.57 6.32 6.49
CA SER A 102 -7.11 5.84 5.21
C SER A 102 -7.78 4.48 5.31
N LEU A 103 -8.70 4.24 4.38
CA LEU A 103 -9.32 2.95 4.15
C LEU A 103 -8.99 2.52 2.73
N ALA A 104 -8.39 1.34 2.58
CA ALA A 104 -7.95 0.83 1.30
C ALA A 104 -8.49 -0.58 1.04
N SER A 105 -8.74 -0.89 -0.22
CA SER A 105 -9.19 -2.22 -0.62
C SER A 105 -8.51 -2.67 -1.91
N PHE A 106 -8.27 -3.98 -2.00
CA PHE A 106 -7.87 -4.65 -3.22
C PHE A 106 -8.96 -5.62 -3.64
N GLU A 107 -9.33 -5.57 -4.91
CA GLU A 107 -10.18 -6.58 -5.54
C GLU A 107 -9.35 -7.31 -6.59
N ILE A 108 -9.35 -8.62 -6.54
CA ILE A 108 -8.56 -9.50 -7.40
C ILE A 108 -9.54 -10.26 -8.28
N ARG A 109 -9.47 -10.08 -9.60
CA ARG A 109 -10.40 -10.71 -10.53
C ARG A 109 -9.65 -11.43 -11.65
N PRO A 110 -10.05 -12.68 -11.96
CA PRO A 110 -9.44 -13.37 -13.09
C PRO A 110 -9.84 -12.72 -14.42
N ASP A 111 -8.92 -12.75 -15.40
CA ASP A 111 -9.15 -12.23 -16.74
C ASP A 111 -8.33 -13.08 -17.72
N GLY A 112 -8.84 -14.26 -18.06
CA GLY A 112 -8.13 -15.23 -18.88
C GLY A 112 -6.87 -15.72 -18.19
N ASP A 113 -5.71 -15.55 -18.83
CA ASP A 113 -4.41 -15.87 -18.26
C ASP A 113 -3.81 -14.70 -17.45
N HIS A 114 -4.59 -13.65 -17.27
CA HIS A 114 -4.23 -12.44 -16.52
C HIS A 114 -5.11 -12.30 -15.28
N THR A 115 -4.73 -11.35 -14.43
CA THR A 115 -5.51 -10.94 -13.27
C THR A 115 -5.63 -9.42 -13.30
N ILE A 116 -6.83 -8.92 -13.04
CA ILE A 116 -7.06 -7.50 -12.85
C ILE A 116 -7.07 -7.21 -11.36
N LEU A 117 -6.18 -6.34 -10.92
CA LEU A 117 -6.11 -5.86 -9.54
C LEU A 117 -6.67 -4.44 -9.52
N THR A 118 -7.72 -4.22 -8.74
CA THR A 118 -8.30 -2.90 -8.54
C THR A 118 -8.09 -2.48 -7.09
N MET A 119 -7.49 -1.31 -6.90
CA MET A 119 -7.30 -0.71 -5.59
C MET A 119 -8.13 0.55 -5.48
N ASN A 120 -8.93 0.64 -4.43
CA ASN A 120 -9.66 1.85 -4.05
C ASN A 120 -9.13 2.32 -2.71
N GLU A 121 -8.91 3.63 -2.59
CA GLU A 121 -8.48 4.21 -1.33
C GLU A 121 -9.25 5.49 -1.04
N HIS A 122 -9.66 5.65 0.24
CA HIS A 122 -10.30 6.85 0.77
C HIS A 122 -9.45 7.32 1.93
N GLY A 123 -8.99 8.58 1.89
CA GLY A 123 -8.11 9.11 2.91
C GLY A 123 -8.61 10.40 3.53
N ALA A 124 -8.32 10.56 4.81
CA ALA A 124 -8.46 11.82 5.54
C ALA A 124 -7.05 12.34 5.78
N TYR A 125 -6.71 13.48 5.19
CA TYR A 125 -5.41 14.13 5.32
C TYR A 125 -5.51 15.25 6.34
N LEU A 126 -4.60 15.26 7.30
CA LEU A 126 -4.72 16.06 8.50
C LEU A 126 -3.85 17.32 8.41
N ASP A 127 -4.45 18.45 8.77
CA ASP A 127 -3.76 19.72 9.00
C ASP A 127 -2.94 20.17 7.77
N GLY A 128 -1.67 20.48 7.92
CA GLY A 128 -0.81 20.99 6.87
C GLY A 128 -0.41 20.00 5.79
N PHE A 129 -0.88 18.75 5.87
CA PHE A 129 -0.56 17.70 4.88
C PHE A 129 -1.68 17.49 3.85
N ALA A 130 -2.65 18.40 3.82
CA ALA A 130 -3.88 18.24 3.06
C ALA A 130 -3.76 18.59 1.56
N ALA A 131 -2.99 19.61 1.20
CA ALA A 131 -3.05 20.21 -0.14
C ALA A 131 -2.75 19.21 -1.26
N ASP A 132 -1.67 18.46 -1.14
CA ASP A 132 -1.23 17.52 -2.19
C ASP A 132 -1.29 16.05 -1.73
N GLY A 133 -1.83 15.80 -0.52
CA GLY A 133 -1.75 14.49 0.11
C GLY A 133 -2.32 13.36 -0.73
N ASN A 134 -3.51 13.56 -1.29
CA ASN A 134 -4.17 12.54 -2.10
C ASN A 134 -3.43 12.25 -3.41
N ASP A 135 -2.99 13.29 -4.10
CA ASP A 135 -2.28 13.13 -5.37
C ASP A 135 -0.92 12.44 -5.16
N LEU A 136 -0.18 12.85 -4.14
CA LEU A 136 1.10 12.22 -3.80
C LEU A 136 0.91 10.76 -3.40
N ARG A 137 -0.13 10.45 -2.64
CA ARG A 137 -0.45 9.09 -2.22
C ARG A 137 -0.78 8.21 -3.42
N ARG A 138 -1.62 8.71 -4.32
CA ARG A 138 -1.99 8.01 -5.55
C ARG A 138 -0.76 7.70 -6.40
N GLU A 139 0.11 8.70 -6.59
CA GLU A 139 1.34 8.53 -7.36
C GLU A 139 2.26 7.48 -6.75
N GLY A 140 2.52 7.57 -5.45
CA GLY A 140 3.38 6.60 -4.75
C GLY A 140 2.82 5.19 -4.77
N THR A 141 1.51 5.06 -4.58
CA THR A 141 0.84 3.75 -4.64
C THR A 141 0.90 3.17 -6.05
N GLY A 142 0.71 4.01 -7.08
CA GLY A 142 0.84 3.58 -8.46
C GLY A 142 2.23 3.02 -8.78
N GLU A 143 3.28 3.66 -8.26
CA GLU A 143 4.65 3.18 -8.43
C GLU A 143 4.85 1.82 -7.75
N LEU A 144 4.28 1.61 -6.56
CA LEU A 144 4.33 0.33 -5.87
C LEU A 144 3.62 -0.77 -6.66
N LEU A 145 2.46 -0.48 -7.24
CA LEU A 145 1.74 -1.44 -8.07
C LEU A 145 2.50 -1.78 -9.36
N ASN A 146 3.29 -0.86 -9.89
CA ASN A 146 4.19 -1.13 -11.01
C ASN A 146 5.33 -2.05 -10.58
N LYS A 147 5.90 -1.85 -9.39
CA LYS A 147 6.91 -2.75 -8.83
C LYS A 147 6.36 -4.16 -8.60
N LEU A 148 5.12 -4.26 -8.17
CA LEU A 148 4.42 -5.54 -8.05
C LEU A 148 4.37 -6.26 -9.40
N GLY A 149 4.04 -5.54 -10.47
CA GLY A 149 4.02 -6.10 -11.82
C GLY A 149 5.37 -6.66 -12.25
N LEU A 150 6.44 -5.92 -12.00
CA LEU A 150 7.80 -6.38 -12.32
C LEU A 150 8.20 -7.61 -11.50
N TYR A 151 7.80 -7.66 -10.24
CA TYR A 151 8.03 -8.82 -9.37
C TYR A 151 7.32 -10.06 -9.92
N LEU A 152 6.05 -9.92 -10.30
CA LEU A 152 5.26 -11.02 -10.84
C LEU A 152 5.84 -11.55 -12.16
N GLU A 153 6.35 -10.68 -13.02
CA GLU A 153 7.03 -11.08 -14.26
C GLU A 153 8.27 -11.91 -13.95
N ARG A 154 9.10 -11.46 -13.02
CA ARG A 154 10.33 -12.18 -12.65
C ARG A 154 10.04 -13.55 -12.05
N GLU A 155 9.03 -13.64 -11.19
CA GLU A 155 8.63 -14.92 -10.58
C GLU A 155 8.05 -15.88 -11.63
N GLY A 156 7.36 -15.35 -12.65
CA GLY A 156 6.78 -16.15 -13.72
C GLY A 156 7.80 -16.71 -14.72
N MET A 157 9.03 -16.20 -14.70
CA MET A 157 10.11 -16.65 -15.59
C MET A 157 10.94 -17.79 -15.00
N ASN A 158 10.70 -18.19 -13.78
CA ASN A 158 11.42 -19.25 -13.05
C ASN A 158 10.69 -20.59 -13.12
#